data_cd1c66fd8439cd9a2d04822dce3b84d5
#
_entry.id   cd1c66fd8439cd9a2d04822dce3b84d5
#
_cell.length_a   1.000
_cell.length_b   1.000
_cell.length_c   1.000
_cell.angle_alpha   90.00
_cell.angle_beta   90.00
_cell.angle_gamma   90.00
#
_symmetry.space_group_name_H-M   'P 1'
#
loop_
_entity.id
_entity.type
_entity.pdbx_description
1 polymer ?
#
loop_
_entity_poly.entity_id
_entity_poly.type
_entity_poly.pdbx_seq_one_letter_code
_entity_poly.pdbx_strand_id
1 'polypeptide(L)'
;MQVQYRKLDGTIIENLSAYVLSYLGAHPAATLSVGSDSQNIGGQTIYVTVIAFRHLGKGVHYIYHKRREPLINDMIARLFKEAQDSIETAEYLRDNRAEVPL
;
A
#
# COMPACT_ATOMS: atom_id res chain seq x y z
N MET A 1 -6.46 5.98 -9.25
CA MET A 1 -5.44 4.95 -8.98
C MET A 1 -5.92 3.62 -9.53
N GLN A 2 -5.18 3.05 -10.47
CA GLN A 2 -5.58 1.82 -11.16
C GLN A 2 -4.71 0.64 -10.73
N VAL A 3 -4.46 0.50 -9.45
CA VAL A 3 -3.69 -0.60 -8.91
C VAL A 3 -4.58 -1.48 -8.04
N GLN A 4 -4.26 -2.74 -7.98
CA GLN A 4 -5.04 -3.74 -7.29
C GLN A 4 -4.35 -4.11 -5.97
N TYR A 5 -5.02 -3.82 -4.87
CA TYR A 5 -4.54 -4.24 -3.55
C TYR A 5 -5.11 -5.60 -3.16
N ARG A 6 -4.36 -6.31 -2.34
CA ARG A 6 -4.74 -7.65 -1.86
C ARG A 6 -4.52 -7.75 -0.36
N LYS A 7 -5.30 -8.62 0.26
CA LYS A 7 -5.04 -9.08 1.63
C LYS A 7 -3.88 -10.08 1.61
N LEU A 8 -3.33 -10.40 2.77
CA LEU A 8 -2.20 -11.35 2.88
C LEU A 8 -2.54 -12.74 2.34
N ASP A 9 -3.80 -13.15 2.39
CA ASP A 9 -4.24 -14.43 1.82
C ASP A 9 -4.42 -14.42 0.30
N GLY A 10 -4.16 -13.26 -0.35
CA GLY A 10 -4.29 -13.10 -1.79
C GLY A 10 -5.64 -12.58 -2.25
N THR A 11 -6.60 -12.42 -1.37
CA THR A 11 -7.94 -11.93 -1.74
C THR A 11 -7.86 -10.51 -2.28
N ILE A 12 -8.45 -10.29 -3.45
CA ILE A 12 -8.47 -8.99 -4.11
C ILE A 12 -9.39 -8.02 -3.38
N ILE A 13 -8.90 -6.80 -3.18
CA ILE A 13 -9.69 -5.69 -2.63
C ILE A 13 -10.22 -4.89 -3.82
N GLU A 14 -11.51 -4.96 -4.08
CA GLU A 14 -12.11 -4.35 -5.26
C GLU A 14 -12.17 -2.82 -5.16
N ASN A 15 -12.41 -2.29 -3.98
CA ASN A 15 -12.47 -0.84 -3.75
C ASN A 15 -11.60 -0.48 -2.55
N LEU A 16 -10.42 0.09 -2.84
CA LEU A 16 -9.44 0.39 -1.81
C LEU A 16 -9.96 1.40 -0.78
N SER A 17 -10.55 2.51 -1.23
CA SER A 17 -11.01 3.54 -0.30
C SER A 17 -12.14 3.02 0.58
N ALA A 18 -13.05 2.22 0.03
CA ALA A 18 -14.12 1.61 0.83
C ALA A 18 -13.58 0.62 1.85
N TYR A 19 -12.55 -0.16 1.48
CA TYR A 19 -11.92 -1.09 2.41
C TYR A 19 -11.26 -0.36 3.57
N VAL A 20 -10.47 0.68 3.26
CA VAL A 20 -9.78 1.47 4.29
C VAL A 20 -10.79 2.16 5.21
N LEU A 21 -11.83 2.75 4.63
CA LEU A 21 -12.92 3.38 5.37
C LEU A 21 -13.59 2.39 6.34
N SER A 22 -13.96 1.23 5.83
CA SER A 22 -14.62 0.19 6.63
C SER A 22 -13.71 -0.30 7.76
N TYR A 23 -12.44 -0.51 7.47
CA TYR A 23 -11.50 -0.99 8.47
C TYR A 23 -11.29 0.04 9.58
N LEU A 24 -11.05 1.29 9.22
CA LEU A 24 -10.82 2.36 10.20
C LEU A 24 -12.10 2.66 10.99
N GLY A 25 -13.27 2.52 10.37
CA GLY A 25 -14.55 2.67 11.07
C GLY A 25 -14.75 1.59 12.15
N ALA A 26 -14.31 0.37 11.86
CA ALA A 26 -14.39 -0.74 12.83
C ALA A 26 -13.24 -0.69 13.85
N HIS A 27 -12.15 0.01 13.55
CA HIS A 27 -10.96 0.09 14.42
C HIS A 27 -10.49 1.56 14.53
N PRO A 28 -11.28 2.41 15.23
CA PRO A 28 -11.02 3.85 15.25
C PRO A 28 -9.69 4.25 15.90
N ALA A 29 -9.09 3.36 16.70
CA ALA A 29 -7.78 3.60 17.32
C ALA A 29 -6.61 3.14 16.46
N ALA A 30 -6.86 2.52 15.30
CA ALA A 30 -5.80 2.09 14.42
C ALA A 30 -5.16 3.28 13.70
N THR A 31 -3.83 3.20 13.49
CA THR A 31 -3.12 4.20 12.71
C THR A 31 -2.73 3.61 11.37
N LEU A 32 -2.71 4.46 10.34
CA LEU A 32 -2.43 4.07 8.98
C LEU A 32 -1.02 4.50 8.58
N SER A 33 -0.27 3.61 7.94
CA SER A 33 1.00 3.96 7.35
C SER A 33 1.15 3.32 5.98
N VAL A 34 1.93 3.96 5.10
CA VAL A 34 2.19 3.49 3.73
C VAL A 34 3.68 3.39 3.52
N GLY A 35 4.13 2.31 2.94
CA GLY A 35 5.52 2.11 2.59
C GLY A 35 5.67 1.32 1.30
N SER A 36 6.82 1.47 0.66
CA SER A 36 7.15 0.72 -0.55
C SER A 36 8.57 0.18 -0.47
N ASP A 37 8.79 -0.95 -1.13
CA ASP A 37 10.09 -1.57 -1.27
C ASP A 37 10.21 -2.20 -2.65
N SER A 38 11.42 -2.51 -3.09
CA SER A 38 11.64 -3.16 -4.36
C SER A 38 12.73 -4.21 -4.25
N GLN A 39 12.66 -5.19 -5.15
CA GLN A 39 13.61 -6.29 -5.19
C GLN A 39 13.79 -6.77 -6.62
N ASN A 40 15.04 -7.07 -7.01
CA ASN A 40 15.32 -7.66 -8.31
C ASN A 40 15.27 -9.18 -8.18
N ILE A 41 14.32 -9.79 -8.90
CA ILE A 41 14.10 -11.24 -8.86
C ILE A 41 13.84 -11.72 -10.29
N GLY A 42 14.59 -12.74 -10.74
CA GLY A 42 14.33 -13.40 -12.00
C GLY A 42 14.35 -12.50 -13.22
N GLY A 43 15.26 -11.50 -13.26
CA GLY A 43 15.36 -10.59 -14.39
C GLY A 43 14.30 -9.49 -14.40
N GLN A 44 13.57 -9.32 -13.33
CA GLN A 44 12.56 -8.27 -13.17
C GLN A 44 12.77 -7.52 -11.86
N THR A 45 12.26 -6.29 -11.80
CA THR A 45 12.17 -5.52 -10.56
C THR A 45 10.73 -5.61 -10.07
N ILE A 46 10.55 -6.03 -8.82
CA ILE A 46 9.26 -6.15 -8.19
C ILE A 46 9.13 -5.04 -7.16
N TYR A 47 8.10 -4.21 -7.30
CA TYR A 47 7.77 -3.15 -6.35
C TYR A 47 6.57 -3.59 -5.52
N VAL A 48 6.69 -3.47 -4.20
CA VAL A 48 5.60 -3.78 -3.28
C VAL A 48 5.26 -2.53 -2.51
N THR A 49 4.00 -2.11 -2.57
CA THR A 49 3.48 -1.02 -1.74
C THR A 49 2.56 -1.64 -0.69
N VAL A 50 2.77 -1.26 0.56
CA VAL A 50 2.04 -1.81 1.69
C VAL A 50 1.29 -0.70 2.41
N ILE A 51 0.03 -0.95 2.71
CA ILE A 51 -0.74 -0.13 3.63
C ILE A 51 -0.85 -0.93 4.93
N ALA A 52 -0.38 -0.35 6.03
CA ALA A 52 -0.37 -0.99 7.33
C ALA A 52 -1.33 -0.29 8.28
N PHE A 53 -2.18 -1.08 8.93
CA PHE A 53 -3.10 -0.62 9.97
C PHE A 53 -2.53 -1.10 11.30
N ARG A 54 -2.00 -0.17 12.08
CA ARG A 54 -1.34 -0.49 13.34
C ARG A 54 -2.30 -0.38 14.50
N HIS A 55 -2.37 -1.43 15.29
CA HIS A 55 -3.15 -1.48 16.52
C HIS A 55 -2.20 -1.41 17.70
N LEU A 56 -2.32 -0.39 18.51
CA LEU A 56 -1.42 -0.20 19.66
C LEU A 56 -1.47 -1.45 20.57
N GLY A 57 -0.32 -2.13 20.67
CA GLY A 57 -0.18 -3.32 21.50
C GLY A 57 -0.86 -4.59 20.96
N LYS A 58 -1.41 -4.55 19.74
CA LYS A 58 -2.19 -5.68 19.19
C LYS A 58 -1.75 -6.10 17.79
N GLY A 59 -0.57 -5.64 17.35
CA GLY A 59 -0.05 -6.04 16.06
C GLY A 59 -0.46 -5.13 14.92
N VAL A 60 -0.32 -5.65 13.70
CA VAL A 60 -0.48 -4.87 12.46
C VAL A 60 -1.27 -5.69 11.44
N HIS A 61 -2.23 -5.05 10.79
CA HIS A 61 -2.91 -5.62 9.63
C HIS A 61 -2.36 -4.99 8.37
N TYR A 62 -2.02 -5.80 7.36
CA TYR A 62 -1.42 -5.34 6.11
C TYR A 62 -2.30 -5.65 4.92
N ILE A 63 -2.33 -4.71 3.97
CA ILE A 63 -2.75 -4.98 2.61
C ILE A 63 -1.64 -4.51 1.68
N TYR A 64 -1.54 -5.08 0.48
CA TYR A 64 -0.41 -4.80 -0.39
C TYR A 64 -0.79 -4.79 -1.85
N HIS A 65 0.05 -4.12 -2.64
CA HIS A 65 0.03 -4.11 -4.10
C HIS A 65 1.42 -4.48 -4.62
N LYS A 66 1.48 -5.39 -5.57
CA LYS A 66 2.71 -5.78 -6.26
C LYS A 66 2.67 -5.32 -7.70
N ARG A 67 3.79 -4.76 -8.16
CA ARG A 67 3.98 -4.41 -9.55
C ARG A 67 5.29 -4.99 -10.05
N ARG A 68 5.25 -5.65 -11.21
CA ARG A 68 6.45 -6.18 -11.88
C ARG A 68 6.82 -5.25 -13.02
N GLU A 69 8.11 -4.93 -13.12
CA GLU A 69 8.62 -4.08 -14.16
C GLU A 69 9.94 -4.64 -14.72
N PRO A 70 10.40 -4.16 -15.89
CA PRO A 70 11.72 -4.52 -16.39
C PRO A 70 12.79 -4.25 -15.35
N LEU A 71 13.84 -5.09 -15.38
CA LEU A 71 14.92 -5.00 -14.41
C LEU A 71 15.54 -3.61 -14.39
N ILE A 72 15.63 -3.03 -13.20
CA ILE A 72 16.31 -1.76 -12.96
C ILE A 72 17.46 -2.01 -11.99
N ASN A 73 18.69 -1.90 -12.50
CA ASN A 73 19.89 -2.12 -11.69
C ASN A 73 20.33 -0.86 -10.94
N ASP A 74 19.87 0.32 -11.37
CA ASP A 74 20.21 1.57 -10.72
C ASP A 74 19.42 1.70 -9.41
N MET A 75 20.14 1.62 -8.30
CA MET A 75 19.55 1.70 -6.98
C MET A 75 18.81 3.03 -6.74
N ILE A 76 19.38 4.14 -7.24
CA ILE A 76 18.76 5.46 -7.07
C ILE A 76 17.44 5.53 -7.81
N ALA A 77 17.38 5.03 -9.05
CA ALA A 77 16.15 4.99 -9.83
C ALA A 77 15.07 4.13 -9.12
N ARG A 78 15.46 3.00 -8.53
CA ARG A 78 14.55 2.15 -7.77
C ARG A 78 14.01 2.86 -6.53
N LEU A 79 14.88 3.56 -5.79
CA LEU A 79 14.47 4.31 -4.61
C LEU A 79 13.48 5.42 -4.96
N PHE A 80 13.69 6.12 -6.09
CA PHE A 80 12.73 7.11 -6.57
C PHE A 80 11.37 6.50 -6.85
N LYS A 81 11.34 5.35 -7.52
CA LYS A 81 10.06 4.67 -7.81
C LYS A 81 9.36 4.19 -6.55
N GLU A 82 10.11 3.66 -5.59
CA GLU A 82 9.55 3.27 -4.29
C GLU A 82 8.91 4.46 -3.58
N ALA A 83 9.63 5.58 -3.52
CA ALA A 83 9.12 6.79 -2.90
C ALA A 83 7.88 7.31 -3.63
N GLN A 84 7.90 7.30 -4.96
CA GLN A 84 6.77 7.72 -5.77
C GLN A 84 5.53 6.86 -5.51
N ASP A 85 5.70 5.54 -5.45
CA ASP A 85 4.60 4.61 -5.17
C ASP A 85 3.98 4.89 -3.79
N SER A 86 4.81 5.12 -2.78
CA SER A 86 4.33 5.45 -1.44
C SER A 86 3.57 6.78 -1.42
N ILE A 87 4.11 7.79 -2.09
CA ILE A 87 3.50 9.12 -2.16
C ILE A 87 2.17 9.06 -2.89
N GLU A 88 2.10 8.38 -4.03
CA GLU A 88 0.86 8.26 -4.80
C GLU A 88 -0.23 7.55 -4.00
N THR A 89 0.13 6.49 -3.27
CA THR A 89 -0.84 5.80 -2.43
C THR A 89 -1.32 6.67 -1.29
N ALA A 90 -0.40 7.38 -0.63
CA ALA A 90 -0.78 8.29 0.46
C ALA A 90 -1.67 9.44 -0.04
N GLU A 91 -1.34 10.00 -1.21
CA GLU A 91 -2.16 11.06 -1.82
C GLU A 91 -3.55 10.55 -2.19
N TYR A 92 -3.64 9.36 -2.76
CA TYR A 92 -4.92 8.74 -3.09
C TYR A 92 -5.81 8.61 -1.85
N LEU A 93 -5.24 8.09 -0.76
CA LEU A 93 -5.98 7.91 0.49
C LEU A 93 -6.40 9.26 1.07
N ARG A 94 -5.53 10.27 1.01
CA ARG A 94 -5.85 11.61 1.46
C ARG A 94 -6.98 12.23 0.63
N ASP A 95 -6.91 12.10 -0.71
CA ASP A 95 -7.89 12.71 -1.61
C ASP A 95 -9.26 12.06 -1.50
N ASN A 96 -9.31 10.78 -1.11
CA ASN A 96 -10.56 10.06 -0.86
C ASN A 96 -10.99 10.09 0.59
N ARG A 97 -10.37 10.94 1.38
CA ARG A 97 -10.55 11.03 2.82
C ARG A 97 -11.97 11.46 3.23
N ALA A 98 -12.67 12.19 2.35
CA ALA A 98 -14.04 12.59 2.60
C ALA A 98 -14.98 11.39 2.78
N GLU A 99 -14.61 10.22 2.26
CA GLU A 99 -15.34 8.98 2.42
C GLU A 99 -15.05 8.30 3.77
N VAL A 100 -14.02 8.76 4.48
CA VAL A 100 -13.58 8.20 5.75
C VAL A 100 -14.13 9.03 6.89
N PRO A 101 -14.99 8.48 7.76
CA PRO A 101 -15.47 9.21 8.93
C PRO A 101 -14.31 9.38 9.91
N LEU A 102 -13.96 10.61 10.11
CA LEU A 102 -12.89 11.01 11.04
C LEU A 102 -13.48 11.46 12.37
#